data_e75c22289eaf4d48ba7548fef20eb11c
#
_entry.id   e75c22289eaf4d48ba7548fef20eb11c
#
_cell.length_a   1.000
_cell.length_b   1.000
_cell.length_c   1.000
_cell.angle_alpha   90.00
_cell.angle_beta   90.00
_cell.angle_gamma   90.00
#
_symmetry.space_group_name_H-M   'P 1'
#
loop_
_entity.id
_entity.type
_entity.pdbx_description
1 polymer ?
#
loop_
_entity_poly.entity_id
_entity_poly.type
_entity_poly.pdbx_seq_one_letter_code
_entity_poly.pdbx_strand_id
1 'polypeptide(L)'
;VPNANNNVIAQGCDKLGYDWQIIPRNVSGCWNLGYCGTGCPTNAKQSMLVTTIPGALKNNAELVYRARADKLIIEGDQVKGVSGYGLEENGITPTQSFTVKAKHTVMACGGINGPGLLMRSDAPDPHKRIGKRTFLHPVPATLADFPERLDGFYGAPQSVYSDHFQWKDG
;
A
#
# COMPACT_ATOMS: atom_id res chain seq x y z
N VAL A 1 20.54 8.49 5.11
CA VAL A 1 21.39 9.24 4.19
C VAL A 1 20.91 8.92 2.77
N PRO A 2 20.65 9.93 1.93
CA PRO A 2 20.33 9.72 0.53
C PRO A 2 21.46 9.00 -0.20
N ASN A 3 21.12 8.13 -1.16
CA ASN A 3 22.09 7.57 -2.08
C ASN A 3 22.53 8.62 -3.14
N ALA A 4 23.50 8.31 -3.97
CA ALA A 4 24.02 9.24 -4.96
C ALA A 4 22.93 9.79 -5.88
N ASN A 5 22.02 8.94 -6.36
CA ASN A 5 20.91 9.32 -7.23
C ASN A 5 19.95 10.32 -6.55
N ASN A 6 19.55 10.06 -5.29
CA ASN A 6 18.68 10.98 -4.55
C ASN A 6 19.40 12.28 -4.16
N ASN A 7 20.72 12.22 -3.95
CA ASN A 7 21.51 13.41 -3.62
C ASN A 7 21.58 14.41 -4.78
N VAL A 8 21.54 13.94 -6.03
CA VAL A 8 21.47 14.82 -7.22
C VAL A 8 20.17 15.65 -7.20
N ILE A 9 19.04 15.06 -6.76
CA ILE A 9 17.77 15.79 -6.62
C ILE A 9 17.92 16.91 -5.59
N ALA A 10 18.49 16.62 -4.42
CA ALA A 10 18.76 17.61 -3.38
C ALA A 10 19.63 18.76 -3.88
N GLN A 11 20.74 18.44 -4.55
CA GLN A 11 21.64 19.43 -5.15
C GLN A 11 20.96 20.27 -6.23
N GLY A 12 20.07 19.67 -7.02
CA GLY A 12 19.27 20.38 -8.01
C GLY A 12 18.31 21.37 -7.35
N CYS A 13 17.64 20.96 -6.28
CA CYS A 13 16.78 21.85 -5.49
C CYS A 13 17.57 23.02 -4.89
N ASP A 14 18.71 22.76 -4.29
CA ASP A 14 19.57 23.82 -3.73
C ASP A 14 19.98 24.85 -4.81
N LYS A 15 20.38 24.40 -6.00
CA LYS A 15 20.75 25.30 -7.10
C LYS A 15 19.59 26.15 -7.62
N LEU A 16 18.37 25.65 -7.52
CA LEU A 16 17.16 26.33 -8.00
C LEU A 16 16.45 27.12 -6.88
N GLY A 17 16.94 27.05 -5.64
CA GLY A 17 16.29 27.65 -4.47
C GLY A 17 14.97 27.00 -4.12
N TYR A 18 14.81 25.71 -4.37
CA TYR A 18 13.61 24.94 -4.03
C TYR A 18 13.76 24.27 -2.66
N ASP A 19 12.70 24.24 -1.91
CA ASP A 19 12.65 23.51 -0.65
C ASP A 19 12.71 22.01 -0.92
N TRP A 20 13.45 21.29 -0.10
CA TRP A 20 13.51 19.82 -0.14
C TRP A 20 13.74 19.23 1.24
N GLN A 21 13.37 17.98 1.40
CA GLN A 21 13.50 17.28 2.67
C GLN A 21 13.86 15.79 2.44
N ILE A 22 14.43 15.20 3.49
CA ILE A 22 14.61 13.74 3.53
C ILE A 22 13.27 13.09 3.88
N ILE A 23 12.86 12.11 3.10
CA ILE A 23 11.64 11.34 3.34
C ILE A 23 11.76 10.58 4.66
N PRO A 24 10.91 10.86 5.66
CA PRO A 24 10.86 10.07 6.89
C PRO A 24 10.37 8.65 6.55
N ARG A 25 11.00 7.65 7.18
CA ARG A 25 10.69 6.24 6.90
C ARG A 25 10.46 5.48 8.19
N ASN A 26 9.47 4.59 8.17
CA ASN A 26 9.21 3.69 9.28
C ASN A 26 10.14 2.47 9.20
N VAL A 27 11.35 2.62 9.71
CA VAL A 27 12.40 1.59 9.71
C VAL A 27 13.12 1.52 11.05
N SER A 28 13.62 0.34 11.39
CA SER A 28 14.46 0.10 12.56
C SER A 28 15.64 -0.78 12.16
N GLY A 29 16.88 -0.36 12.45
CA GLY A 29 18.08 -1.12 12.13
C GLY A 29 18.29 -1.34 10.62
N CYS A 30 18.10 -0.30 9.80
CA CYS A 30 18.25 -0.40 8.34
C CYS A 30 19.72 -0.61 7.94
N TRP A 31 19.98 -1.65 7.13
CA TRP A 31 21.31 -1.99 6.62
C TRP A 31 21.62 -1.36 5.25
N ASN A 32 20.76 -0.50 4.74
CA ASN A 32 20.92 0.20 3.46
C ASN A 32 21.08 -0.71 2.23
N LEU A 33 20.40 -1.85 2.22
CA LEU A 33 20.51 -2.87 1.18
C LEU A 33 19.78 -2.53 -0.13
N GLY A 34 18.96 -1.48 -0.18
CA GLY A 34 18.22 -1.10 -1.38
C GLY A 34 16.97 -1.93 -1.71
N TYR A 35 16.63 -2.93 -0.91
CA TYR A 35 15.54 -3.89 -1.18
C TYR A 35 14.14 -3.45 -0.70
N CYS A 36 13.92 -2.16 -0.43
CA CYS A 36 12.66 -1.70 0.17
C CYS A 36 11.41 -2.03 -0.67
N GLY A 37 11.53 -2.03 -1.99
CA GLY A 37 10.43 -2.29 -2.92
C GLY A 37 10.14 -3.77 -3.15
N THR A 38 11.12 -4.65 -2.97
CA THR A 38 11.02 -6.08 -3.25
C THR A 38 10.93 -6.95 -1.99
N GLY A 39 11.02 -6.34 -0.83
CA GLY A 39 11.00 -6.98 0.47
C GLY A 39 12.32 -6.73 1.22
N CYS A 40 12.21 -6.44 2.50
CA CYS A 40 13.37 -6.17 3.35
C CYS A 40 13.88 -7.48 3.97
N PRO A 41 15.07 -8.00 3.59
CA PRO A 41 15.55 -9.29 4.09
C PRO A 41 15.92 -9.27 5.58
N THR A 42 16.10 -8.07 6.17
CA THR A 42 16.42 -7.91 7.60
C THR A 42 15.22 -7.50 8.46
N ASN A 43 14.01 -7.43 7.89
CA ASN A 43 12.82 -6.90 8.55
C ASN A 43 13.00 -5.49 9.16
N ALA A 44 13.96 -4.71 8.67
CA ALA A 44 14.17 -3.33 9.11
C ALA A 44 12.97 -2.43 8.77
N LYS A 45 12.28 -2.70 7.65
CA LYS A 45 11.04 -2.03 7.28
C LYS A 45 9.93 -2.43 8.24
N GLN A 46 9.43 -1.48 9.04
CA GLN A 46 8.40 -1.69 10.04
C GLN A 46 7.01 -1.73 9.39
N SER A 47 6.78 -2.76 8.57
CA SER A 47 5.48 -3.01 7.93
C SER A 47 4.49 -3.60 8.93
N MET A 48 3.20 -3.65 8.55
CA MET A 48 2.17 -4.29 9.37
C MET A 48 2.49 -5.74 9.72
N LEU A 49 3.26 -6.45 8.89
CA LEU A 49 3.70 -7.83 9.12
C LEU A 49 4.53 -7.98 10.40
N VAL A 50 5.36 -7.00 10.72
CA VAL A 50 6.28 -7.05 11.88
C VAL A 50 5.83 -6.16 13.05
N THR A 51 4.77 -5.41 12.89
CA THR A 51 4.24 -4.48 13.91
C THR A 51 2.82 -4.81 14.34
N THR A 52 1.83 -4.36 13.60
CA THR A 52 0.40 -4.44 13.97
C THR A 52 -0.17 -5.86 13.94
N ILE A 53 0.21 -6.69 12.98
CA ILE A 53 -0.29 -8.07 12.90
C ILE A 53 0.16 -8.89 14.12
N PRO A 54 1.45 -8.92 14.51
CA PRO A 54 1.85 -9.60 15.74
C PRO A 54 1.17 -9.05 16.99
N GLY A 55 0.94 -7.74 17.05
CA GLY A 55 0.21 -7.10 18.14
C GLY A 55 -1.24 -7.55 18.20
N ALA A 56 -1.92 -7.62 17.06
CA ALA A 56 -3.31 -8.11 16.98
C ALA A 56 -3.42 -9.58 17.42
N LEU A 57 -2.52 -10.45 16.92
CA LEU A 57 -2.51 -11.87 17.29
C LEU A 57 -2.27 -12.08 18.79
N LYS A 58 -1.42 -11.29 19.43
CA LYS A 58 -1.23 -11.30 20.90
C LYS A 58 -2.49 -10.90 21.66
N ASN A 59 -3.40 -10.16 21.02
CA ASN A 59 -4.69 -9.75 21.58
C ASN A 59 -5.85 -10.60 21.05
N ASN A 60 -5.60 -11.87 20.76
CA ASN A 60 -6.59 -12.87 20.34
C ASN A 60 -7.30 -12.57 19.00
N ALA A 61 -6.70 -11.79 18.13
CA ALA A 61 -7.18 -11.70 16.76
C ALA A 61 -6.82 -12.98 15.99
N GLU A 62 -7.68 -13.40 15.09
CA GLU A 62 -7.42 -14.49 14.17
C GLU A 62 -7.02 -13.93 12.80
N LEU A 63 -6.00 -14.49 12.19
CA LEU A 63 -5.53 -14.14 10.87
C LEU A 63 -5.79 -15.30 9.91
N VAL A 64 -6.71 -15.10 8.98
CA VAL A 64 -6.95 -16.03 7.88
C VAL A 64 -6.26 -15.47 6.63
N TYR A 65 -5.30 -16.18 6.11
CA TYR A 65 -4.56 -15.83 4.88
C TYR A 65 -4.85 -16.84 3.77
N ARG A 66 -4.43 -16.56 2.53
CA ARG A 66 -4.82 -17.34 1.36
C ARG A 66 -6.33 -17.56 1.29
N ALA A 67 -7.07 -16.48 1.56
CA ALA A 67 -8.52 -16.48 1.53
C ALA A 67 -9.02 -15.25 0.76
N ARG A 68 -10.01 -15.46 -0.06
CA ARG A 68 -10.64 -14.40 -0.83
C ARG A 68 -12.07 -14.18 -0.36
N ALA A 69 -12.34 -12.97 0.09
CA ALA A 69 -13.70 -12.51 0.32
C ALA A 69 -14.41 -12.35 -1.02
N ASP A 70 -15.51 -13.03 -1.23
CA ASP A 70 -16.25 -13.01 -2.48
C ASP A 70 -17.50 -12.15 -2.39
N LYS A 71 -18.28 -12.33 -1.32
CA LYS A 71 -19.53 -11.57 -1.10
C LYS A 71 -19.67 -11.13 0.35
N LEU A 72 -20.26 -9.97 0.54
CA LEU A 72 -20.82 -9.55 1.82
C LEU A 72 -22.16 -10.26 2.04
N ILE A 73 -22.44 -10.64 3.27
CA ILE A 73 -23.76 -11.16 3.68
C ILE A 73 -24.56 -9.94 4.13
N ILE A 74 -25.53 -9.55 3.32
CA ILE A 74 -26.38 -8.39 3.56
C ILE A 74 -27.78 -8.87 3.87
N GLU A 75 -28.32 -8.49 5.03
CA GLU A 75 -29.68 -8.78 5.47
C GLU A 75 -30.37 -7.46 5.80
N GLY A 76 -31.33 -7.08 4.95
CA GLY A 76 -31.97 -5.77 5.03
C GLY A 76 -30.95 -4.65 4.77
N ASP A 77 -30.76 -3.78 5.74
CA ASP A 77 -29.81 -2.65 5.71
C ASP A 77 -28.48 -2.93 6.43
N GLN A 78 -28.25 -4.18 6.87
CA GLN A 78 -27.10 -4.54 7.70
C GLN A 78 -26.19 -5.56 7.04
N VAL A 79 -24.89 -5.35 7.16
CA VAL A 79 -23.88 -6.36 6.84
C VAL A 79 -23.73 -7.29 8.05
N LYS A 80 -23.98 -8.59 7.85
CA LYS A 80 -23.88 -9.63 8.86
C LYS A 80 -22.58 -10.43 8.81
N GLY A 81 -21.75 -10.19 7.80
CA GLY A 81 -20.49 -10.91 7.63
C GLY A 81 -20.04 -10.97 6.20
N VAL A 82 -19.22 -11.97 5.91
CA VAL A 82 -18.62 -12.20 4.60
C VAL A 82 -18.59 -13.69 4.28
N SER A 83 -18.80 -14.03 3.01
CA SER A 83 -18.52 -15.36 2.47
C SER A 83 -17.39 -15.29 1.46
N GLY A 84 -16.69 -16.39 1.27
CA GLY A 84 -15.55 -16.48 0.38
C GLY A 84 -15.02 -17.90 0.26
N TYR A 85 -13.80 -18.01 -0.19
CA TYR A 85 -13.13 -19.28 -0.37
C TYR A 85 -11.63 -19.17 -0.08
N GLY A 86 -11.07 -20.28 0.37
CA GLY A 86 -9.62 -20.43 0.49
C GLY A 86 -8.96 -20.45 -0.89
N LEU A 87 -7.65 -20.25 -0.92
CA LEU A 87 -6.84 -20.29 -2.14
C LEU A 87 -5.67 -21.26 -1.92
N GLU A 88 -5.31 -22.00 -2.98
CA GLU A 88 -4.08 -22.77 -3.02
C GLU A 88 -2.84 -21.87 -2.91
N GLU A 89 -1.66 -22.50 -2.86
CA GLU A 89 -0.37 -21.77 -2.78
C GLU A 89 -0.12 -20.80 -3.92
N ASN A 90 -0.68 -21.08 -5.09
CA ASN A 90 -0.60 -20.20 -6.26
C ASN A 90 -1.39 -18.88 -6.06
N GLY A 91 -2.21 -18.76 -5.00
CA GLY A 91 -3.01 -17.57 -4.71
C GLY A 91 -4.18 -17.33 -5.68
N ILE A 92 -4.50 -18.28 -6.54
CA ILE A 92 -5.48 -18.15 -7.62
C ILE A 92 -6.56 -19.22 -7.55
N THR A 93 -6.17 -20.50 -7.41
CA THR A 93 -7.10 -21.62 -7.44
C THR A 93 -7.96 -21.67 -6.18
N PRO A 94 -9.28 -21.61 -6.30
CA PRO A 94 -10.18 -21.72 -5.15
C PRO A 94 -10.11 -23.10 -4.51
N THR A 95 -10.22 -23.13 -3.18
CA THR A 95 -10.39 -24.36 -2.40
C THR A 95 -11.77 -24.35 -1.72
N GLN A 96 -11.87 -24.75 -0.46
CA GLN A 96 -13.15 -24.79 0.24
C GLN A 96 -13.73 -23.42 0.51
N SER A 97 -15.04 -23.30 0.46
CA SER A 97 -15.76 -22.08 0.84
C SER A 97 -15.80 -21.90 2.34
N PHE A 98 -15.91 -20.64 2.78
CA PHE A 98 -16.10 -20.27 4.17
C PHE A 98 -17.15 -19.18 4.31
N THR A 99 -17.66 -19.05 5.53
CA THR A 99 -18.54 -17.96 5.94
C THR A 99 -18.10 -17.46 7.32
N VAL A 100 -17.92 -16.14 7.44
CA VAL A 100 -17.63 -15.49 8.72
C VAL A 100 -18.78 -14.54 9.04
N LYS A 101 -19.41 -14.71 10.20
CA LYS A 101 -20.43 -13.79 10.71
C LYS A 101 -19.80 -12.86 11.74
N ALA A 102 -20.16 -11.58 11.67
CA ALA A 102 -19.63 -10.56 12.56
C ALA A 102 -20.67 -9.48 12.85
N LYS A 103 -20.57 -8.86 14.03
CA LYS A 103 -21.39 -7.69 14.39
C LYS A 103 -20.98 -6.45 13.60
N HIS A 104 -19.71 -6.33 13.29
CA HIS A 104 -19.13 -5.25 12.48
C HIS A 104 -18.20 -5.83 11.44
N THR A 105 -18.29 -5.35 10.21
CA THR A 105 -17.41 -5.74 9.11
C THR A 105 -16.70 -4.51 8.59
N VAL A 106 -15.37 -4.56 8.54
CA VAL A 106 -14.54 -3.49 7.98
C VAL A 106 -14.00 -3.94 6.63
N MET A 107 -14.34 -3.21 5.59
CA MET A 107 -13.83 -3.45 4.24
C MET A 107 -12.59 -2.60 3.99
N ALA A 108 -11.41 -3.21 4.01
CA ALA A 108 -10.12 -2.57 3.79
C ALA A 108 -9.41 -3.10 2.53
N CYS A 109 -10.17 -3.41 1.48
CA CYS A 109 -9.69 -4.09 0.27
C CYS A 109 -9.04 -3.17 -0.77
N GLY A 110 -8.80 -1.90 -0.44
CA GLY A 110 -8.25 -0.90 -1.35
C GLY A 110 -9.23 -0.39 -2.40
N GLY A 111 -8.79 0.61 -3.17
CA GLY A 111 -9.64 1.38 -4.08
C GLY A 111 -10.17 0.61 -5.30
N ILE A 112 -9.62 -0.54 -5.61
CA ILE A 112 -10.05 -1.39 -6.74
C ILE A 112 -10.90 -2.57 -6.24
N ASN A 113 -10.38 -3.34 -5.27
CA ASN A 113 -11.06 -4.55 -4.81
C ASN A 113 -12.26 -4.23 -3.90
N GLY A 114 -12.24 -3.11 -3.18
CA GLY A 114 -13.37 -2.68 -2.36
C GLY A 114 -14.64 -2.47 -3.18
N PRO A 115 -14.67 -1.58 -4.17
CA PRO A 115 -15.79 -1.46 -5.09
C PRO A 115 -16.17 -2.77 -5.76
N GLY A 116 -15.19 -3.58 -6.16
CA GLY A 116 -15.43 -4.91 -6.74
C GLY A 116 -16.18 -5.85 -5.80
N LEU A 117 -15.86 -5.84 -4.50
CA LEU A 117 -16.58 -6.63 -3.51
C LEU A 117 -18.02 -6.13 -3.32
N LEU A 118 -18.23 -4.82 -3.26
CA LEU A 118 -19.57 -4.24 -3.17
C LEU A 118 -20.44 -4.61 -4.38
N MET A 119 -19.88 -4.53 -5.58
CA MET A 119 -20.60 -4.89 -6.81
C MET A 119 -20.97 -6.38 -6.86
N ARG A 120 -20.06 -7.28 -6.48
CA ARG A 120 -20.35 -8.71 -6.42
C ARG A 120 -21.38 -9.08 -5.33
N SER A 121 -21.49 -8.24 -4.32
CA SER A 121 -22.43 -8.40 -3.20
C SER A 121 -23.80 -7.80 -3.45
N ASP A 122 -24.02 -7.21 -4.62
CA ASP A 122 -25.24 -6.46 -4.94
C ASP A 122 -25.56 -5.42 -3.86
N ALA A 123 -24.51 -4.76 -3.33
CA ALA A 123 -24.65 -3.76 -2.29
C ALA A 123 -25.49 -2.56 -2.76
N PRO A 124 -26.32 -1.96 -1.90
CA PRO A 124 -27.13 -0.81 -2.27
C PRO A 124 -26.29 0.33 -2.85
N ASP A 125 -26.62 0.77 -4.04
CA ASP A 125 -25.98 1.90 -4.74
C ASP A 125 -27.04 2.85 -5.33
N PRO A 126 -27.76 3.58 -4.49
CA PRO A 126 -28.87 4.44 -4.93
C PRO A 126 -28.43 5.54 -5.91
N HIS A 127 -27.15 5.90 -5.88
CA HIS A 127 -26.60 6.93 -6.75
C HIS A 127 -25.76 6.38 -7.91
N LYS A 128 -25.64 5.05 -8.05
CA LYS A 128 -24.87 4.36 -9.09
C LYS A 128 -23.41 4.84 -9.18
N ARG A 129 -22.76 4.98 -8.03
CA ARG A 129 -21.40 5.54 -7.91
C ARG A 129 -20.33 4.51 -7.60
N ILE A 130 -20.70 3.29 -7.18
CA ILE A 130 -19.72 2.24 -6.85
C ILE A 130 -18.85 1.95 -8.07
N GLY A 131 -17.55 2.06 -7.92
CA GLY A 131 -16.53 1.80 -8.94
C GLY A 131 -16.43 2.83 -10.07
N LYS A 132 -17.18 3.95 -10.05
CA LYS A 132 -17.23 4.89 -11.17
C LYS A 132 -16.24 6.04 -11.13
N ARG A 133 -15.58 6.28 -10.01
CA ARG A 133 -14.58 7.35 -9.86
C ARG A 133 -13.33 6.82 -9.20
N THR A 134 -12.70 5.87 -9.89
CA THR A 134 -11.40 5.36 -9.48
C THR A 134 -10.33 6.26 -10.07
N PHE A 135 -9.60 6.94 -9.23
CA PHE A 135 -8.44 7.75 -9.61
C PHE A 135 -7.16 7.02 -9.23
N LEU A 136 -6.25 6.94 -10.16
CA LEU A 136 -4.89 6.47 -9.90
C LEU A 136 -4.01 7.69 -9.61
N HIS A 137 -3.00 7.50 -8.75
CA HIS A 137 -2.00 8.53 -8.52
C HIS A 137 -1.21 8.77 -9.82
N PRO A 138 -1.27 9.97 -10.42
CA PRO A 138 -0.50 10.27 -11.61
C PRO A 138 0.97 10.36 -11.26
N VAL A 139 1.81 9.64 -11.98
CA VAL A 139 3.26 9.61 -11.75
C VAL A 139 3.97 9.93 -13.06
N PRO A 140 4.27 11.18 -13.37
CA PRO A 140 5.21 11.51 -14.43
C PRO A 140 6.62 11.08 -14.02
N ALA A 141 7.39 10.57 -14.97
CA ALA A 141 8.77 10.23 -14.76
C ALA A 141 9.67 11.08 -15.66
N THR A 142 10.74 11.61 -15.10
CA THR A 142 11.79 12.30 -15.84
C THR A 142 13.09 11.54 -15.66
N LEU A 143 13.79 11.29 -16.76
CA LEU A 143 15.10 10.65 -16.78
C LEU A 143 16.15 11.67 -17.18
N ALA A 144 17.33 11.52 -16.62
CA ALA A 144 18.51 12.33 -16.98
C ALA A 144 19.74 11.44 -17.09
N ASP A 145 20.54 11.66 -18.15
CA ASP A 145 21.83 11.04 -18.30
C ASP A 145 22.91 11.92 -17.68
N PHE A 146 23.83 11.28 -16.98
CA PHE A 146 24.96 11.94 -16.34
C PHE A 146 26.26 11.38 -16.89
N PRO A 147 27.30 12.21 -17.10
CA PRO A 147 28.60 11.73 -17.55
C PRO A 147 29.31 10.86 -16.49
N GLU A 148 29.00 11.09 -15.20
CA GLU A 148 29.53 10.31 -14.09
C GLU A 148 28.57 9.17 -13.74
N ARG A 149 29.11 8.06 -13.28
CA ARG A 149 28.34 6.95 -12.76
C ARG A 149 27.63 7.35 -11.44
N LEU A 150 26.30 7.25 -11.42
CA LEU A 150 25.46 7.47 -10.24
C LEU A 150 24.94 6.14 -9.73
N ASP A 151 25.46 5.66 -8.61
CA ASP A 151 25.03 4.41 -7.99
C ASP A 151 23.82 4.67 -7.08
N GLY A 152 22.65 4.21 -7.51
CA GLY A 152 21.37 4.35 -6.78
C GLY A 152 20.87 3.06 -6.12
N PHE A 153 21.69 2.01 -6.05
CA PHE A 153 21.27 0.65 -5.63
C PHE A 153 21.40 0.38 -4.13
N TYR A 154 21.85 1.33 -3.33
CA TYR A 154 21.94 1.22 -1.88
C TYR A 154 21.00 2.19 -1.17
N GLY A 155 20.66 1.90 0.09
CA GLY A 155 19.74 2.73 0.86
C GLY A 155 18.29 2.63 0.35
N ALA A 156 17.46 3.59 0.71
CA ALA A 156 16.11 3.65 0.18
C ALA A 156 16.11 4.16 -1.26
N PRO A 157 15.34 3.55 -2.17
CA PRO A 157 15.23 4.00 -3.55
C PRO A 157 14.75 5.44 -3.69
N GLN A 158 13.87 5.86 -2.78
CA GLN A 158 13.36 7.23 -2.68
C GLN A 158 13.65 7.75 -1.28
N SER A 159 14.49 8.74 -1.16
CA SER A 159 14.92 9.30 0.13
C SER A 159 14.90 10.83 0.19
N VAL A 160 14.64 11.50 -0.93
CA VAL A 160 14.50 12.94 -1.03
C VAL A 160 13.21 13.29 -1.75
N TYR A 161 12.52 14.33 -1.30
CA TYR A 161 11.39 14.92 -1.98
C TYR A 161 11.43 16.44 -1.90
N SER A 162 10.75 17.09 -2.82
CA SER A 162 10.46 18.52 -2.78
C SER A 162 8.94 18.72 -2.87
N ASP A 163 8.42 19.55 -2.00
CA ASP A 163 7.04 20.02 -2.01
C ASP A 163 6.97 21.52 -2.36
N HIS A 164 8.03 22.04 -2.95
CA HIS A 164 8.18 23.46 -3.25
C HIS A 164 6.99 24.06 -4.00
N PHE A 165 6.39 23.30 -4.91
CA PHE A 165 5.21 23.73 -5.68
C PHE A 165 3.88 23.28 -5.09
N GLN A 166 3.90 22.49 -4.03
CA GLN A 166 2.68 22.04 -3.39
C GLN A 166 2.05 23.21 -2.62
N TRP A 167 0.78 23.45 -2.83
CA TRP A 167 0.01 24.50 -2.15
C TRP A 167 0.36 25.95 -2.51
N LYS A 168 1.22 26.22 -3.49
CA LYS A 168 1.57 27.58 -3.89
C LYS A 168 0.57 28.19 -4.88
N ASP A 169 -0.17 27.37 -5.60
CA ASP A 169 -1.11 27.81 -6.65
C ASP A 169 -2.55 27.35 -6.45
N GLY A 170 -2.98 27.00 -5.24
CA GLY A 170 -4.39 26.67 -4.93
C GLY A 170 -4.59 25.41 -4.16
#